data_933f1fd9782f3aa4301ac106002b1741
#
_entry.id   933f1fd9782f3aa4301ac106002b1741
#
_cell.length_a   1.000
_cell.length_b   1.000
_cell.length_c   1.000
_cell.angle_alpha   90.00
_cell.angle_beta   90.00
_cell.angle_gamma   90.00
#
_symmetry.space_group_name_H-M   'P 1'
#
loop_
_entity.id
_entity.type
_entity.pdbx_description
1 polymer ?
#
loop_
_entity_poly.entity_id
_entity_poly.type
_entity_poly.pdbx_seq_one_letter_code
_entity_poly.pdbx_strand_id
1 'polypeptide(L)'
;MNIINKFINRILPKRFDKYWKKIEDSQNIDSTLRYITNSFINSKSYKLTSNYWHVLNISNYKSLSEFGIKKYGSTVAKNYYTFTEIYHDEWFDEVINNLKDSPFKIDSAEAFKKQADFSLKESITYNYLCYLLFYSLKKTNTFQHISKLNDKTYLGFNDPYIKINDTNITTDKIISLLDYEKIQKAFEVKKFKRVLEIGAGSGRTCEAILSIEKHLKYILCDIAPAIYISYSRLKLAFPDKTISLLIDIDNKIELEEKIENSDIAFVFPHQLEMLNENSVDLTLAIDCMHEMDKSTIQYYFKLFSHFTKNFYLSIWEKTDVPYSKNILRKKNKLDYESGDYVIPENWKNIFKEKIVFPSNMLSLGFKIKE
;
A
#
# COMPACT_ATOMS: atom_id res chain seq x y z
N MET A 1 -27.05 14.60 5.35
CA MET A 1 -26.57 14.16 4.02
C MET A 1 -27.74 14.04 3.08
N ASN A 2 -27.82 14.93 2.08
CA ASN A 2 -29.03 15.25 1.31
C ASN A 2 -29.51 14.06 0.47
N ILE A 3 -30.83 13.82 0.40
CA ILE A 3 -31.49 12.75 -0.40
C ILE A 3 -31.06 12.83 -1.87
N ILE A 4 -30.79 14.02 -2.38
CA ILE A 4 -30.28 14.28 -3.73
C ILE A 4 -28.89 13.64 -3.94
N ASN A 5 -27.97 13.71 -2.97
CA ASN A 5 -26.67 13.04 -3.06
C ASN A 5 -26.80 11.50 -3.01
N LYS A 6 -27.83 10.98 -2.32
CA LYS A 6 -28.14 9.54 -2.36
C LYS A 6 -28.68 9.10 -3.72
N PHE A 7 -29.44 9.98 -4.40
CA PHE A 7 -30.02 9.69 -5.71
C PHE A 7 -28.96 9.83 -6.83
N ILE A 8 -28.12 10.86 -6.76
CA ILE A 8 -27.01 11.07 -7.71
C ILE A 8 -26.02 9.91 -7.64
N ASN A 9 -25.69 9.41 -6.43
CA ASN A 9 -24.81 8.23 -6.26
C ASN A 9 -25.46 6.91 -6.76
N ARG A 10 -26.77 6.88 -7.02
CA ARG A 10 -27.46 5.75 -7.64
C ARG A 10 -27.42 5.76 -9.18
N ILE A 11 -27.38 6.95 -9.78
CA ILE A 11 -27.50 7.14 -11.23
C ILE A 11 -26.13 7.35 -11.89
N LEU A 12 -25.16 7.87 -11.15
CA LEU A 12 -23.79 7.98 -11.68
C LEU A 12 -23.22 6.59 -11.90
N PRO A 13 -22.68 6.34 -13.09
CA PRO A 13 -22.06 5.05 -13.37
C PRO A 13 -20.92 4.83 -12.38
N LYS A 14 -20.95 3.70 -11.71
CA LYS A 14 -19.95 3.23 -10.76
C LYS A 14 -18.59 2.93 -11.41
N ARG A 15 -18.37 3.40 -12.61
CA ARG A 15 -17.20 3.19 -13.43
C ARG A 15 -16.37 4.45 -13.45
N PHE A 16 -15.12 4.29 -13.08
CA PHE A 16 -14.14 5.36 -13.00
C PHE A 16 -13.92 6.07 -14.35
N ASP A 17 -13.94 5.34 -15.49
CA ASP A 17 -13.79 5.89 -16.83
C ASP A 17 -14.79 7.01 -17.17
N LYS A 18 -16.04 6.85 -16.71
CA LYS A 18 -17.08 7.86 -16.94
C LYS A 18 -16.93 9.09 -16.03
N TYR A 19 -16.37 8.90 -14.84
CA TYR A 19 -16.02 10.01 -13.96
C TYR A 19 -14.82 10.77 -14.56
N TRP A 20 -13.79 10.03 -14.98
CA TRP A 20 -12.57 10.59 -15.55
C TRP A 20 -12.87 11.50 -16.75
N LYS A 21 -13.68 11.07 -17.72
CA LYS A 21 -14.09 11.87 -18.89
C LYS A 21 -14.69 13.24 -18.52
N LYS A 22 -15.26 13.38 -17.33
CA LYS A 22 -15.84 14.66 -16.86
C LYS A 22 -14.80 15.62 -16.28
N ILE A 23 -13.68 15.10 -15.81
CA ILE A 23 -12.64 15.90 -15.14
C ILE A 23 -11.37 16.03 -15.98
N GLU A 24 -11.22 15.22 -17.02
CA GLU A 24 -10.02 15.17 -17.86
C GLU A 24 -9.67 16.53 -18.48
N ASP A 25 -10.68 17.29 -18.88
CA ASP A 25 -10.52 18.62 -19.48
C ASP A 25 -10.22 19.73 -18.47
N SER A 26 -10.24 19.44 -17.17
CA SER A 26 -9.91 20.43 -16.14
C SER A 26 -8.42 20.83 -16.26
N GLN A 27 -8.14 22.11 -16.35
CA GLN A 27 -6.78 22.65 -16.56
C GLN A 27 -5.81 22.40 -15.38
N ASN A 28 -6.32 21.98 -14.24
CA ASN A 28 -5.56 21.87 -12.99
C ASN A 28 -5.04 20.47 -12.68
N ILE A 29 -5.23 19.49 -13.57
CA ILE A 29 -4.74 18.12 -13.33
C ILE A 29 -3.26 18.03 -13.72
N ASP A 30 -2.45 17.52 -12.80
CA ASP A 30 -1.04 17.21 -13.04
C ASP A 30 -0.86 16.34 -14.29
N SER A 31 0.10 16.71 -15.16
CA SER A 31 0.29 16.04 -16.46
C SER A 31 0.68 14.57 -16.31
N THR A 32 1.44 14.22 -15.28
CA THR A 32 1.85 12.83 -14.98
C THR A 32 0.63 12.02 -14.49
N LEU A 33 -0.21 12.61 -13.64
CA LEU A 33 -1.46 11.97 -13.20
C LEU A 33 -2.39 11.71 -14.38
N ARG A 34 -2.50 12.68 -15.31
CA ARG A 34 -3.30 12.57 -16.53
C ARG A 34 -2.76 11.43 -17.42
N TYR A 35 -1.46 11.42 -17.66
CA TYR A 35 -0.81 10.39 -18.47
C TYR A 35 -1.06 8.99 -17.91
N ILE A 36 -0.75 8.77 -16.64
CA ILE A 36 -0.93 7.47 -15.97
C ILE A 36 -2.41 7.02 -16.01
N THR A 37 -3.33 7.96 -15.81
CA THR A 37 -4.77 7.65 -15.82
C THR A 37 -5.27 7.25 -17.19
N ASN A 38 -4.88 7.97 -18.23
CA ASN A 38 -5.28 7.67 -19.61
C ASN A 38 -4.72 6.31 -20.03
N SER A 39 -3.44 6.05 -19.75
CA SER A 39 -2.82 4.76 -20.02
C SER A 39 -3.55 3.63 -19.28
N PHE A 40 -3.91 3.83 -18.01
CA PHE A 40 -4.65 2.84 -17.23
C PHE A 40 -6.03 2.53 -17.81
N ILE A 41 -6.85 3.55 -18.10
CA ILE A 41 -8.21 3.37 -18.62
C ILE A 41 -8.20 2.62 -19.96
N ASN A 42 -7.18 2.86 -20.79
CA ASN A 42 -7.02 2.21 -22.09
C ASN A 42 -6.37 0.82 -22.00
N SER A 43 -5.82 0.45 -20.85
CA SER A 43 -5.12 -0.83 -20.65
C SER A 43 -6.06 -2.00 -20.35
N LYS A 44 -5.55 -3.23 -20.51
CA LYS A 44 -6.24 -4.46 -20.07
C LYS A 44 -6.45 -4.48 -18.54
N SER A 45 -5.56 -3.84 -17.78
CA SER A 45 -5.63 -3.77 -16.31
C SER A 45 -6.89 -3.08 -15.78
N TYR A 46 -7.44 -2.13 -16.55
CA TYR A 46 -8.70 -1.49 -16.19
C TYR A 46 -9.85 -2.48 -16.00
N LYS A 47 -9.89 -3.54 -16.83
CA LYS A 47 -10.92 -4.59 -16.75
C LYS A 47 -10.69 -5.57 -15.59
N LEU A 48 -9.45 -5.68 -15.10
CA LEU A 48 -9.08 -6.54 -13.97
C LEU A 48 -9.34 -5.86 -12.61
N THR A 49 -9.61 -4.55 -12.63
CA THR A 49 -9.82 -3.77 -11.42
C THR A 49 -11.18 -4.05 -10.80
N SER A 50 -11.20 -4.32 -9.50
CA SER A 50 -12.45 -4.56 -8.75
C SER A 50 -13.36 -3.33 -8.72
N ASN A 51 -14.67 -3.55 -8.58
CA ASN A 51 -15.63 -2.44 -8.43
C ASN A 51 -15.37 -1.60 -7.18
N TYR A 52 -14.82 -2.20 -6.14
CA TYR A 52 -14.40 -1.48 -4.92
C TYR A 52 -13.38 -0.40 -5.28
N TRP A 53 -12.32 -0.77 -6.00
CA TRP A 53 -11.28 0.17 -6.41
C TRP A 53 -11.75 1.20 -7.43
N HIS A 54 -12.67 0.86 -8.33
CA HIS A 54 -13.28 1.86 -9.22
C HIS A 54 -13.98 2.98 -8.43
N VAL A 55 -14.68 2.64 -7.35
CA VAL A 55 -15.36 3.63 -6.51
C VAL A 55 -14.36 4.44 -5.66
N LEU A 56 -13.37 3.77 -5.06
CA LEU A 56 -12.38 4.42 -4.23
C LEU A 56 -11.50 5.38 -5.04
N ASN A 57 -11.12 4.97 -6.25
CA ASN A 57 -10.36 5.81 -7.17
C ASN A 57 -11.07 7.13 -7.51
N ILE A 58 -12.39 7.15 -7.63
CA ILE A 58 -13.13 8.41 -7.83
C ILE A 58 -12.86 9.38 -6.66
N SER A 59 -12.88 8.91 -5.43
CA SER A 59 -12.58 9.73 -4.25
C SER A 59 -11.12 10.19 -4.24
N ASN A 60 -10.19 9.28 -4.55
CA ASN A 60 -8.76 9.57 -4.58
C ASN A 60 -8.41 10.61 -5.65
N TYR A 61 -8.94 10.45 -6.85
CA TYR A 61 -8.74 11.42 -7.94
C TYR A 61 -9.33 12.78 -7.62
N LYS A 62 -10.53 12.82 -7.02
CA LYS A 62 -11.13 14.07 -6.58
C LYS A 62 -10.21 14.80 -5.62
N SER A 63 -9.69 14.11 -4.63
CA SER A 63 -8.76 14.71 -3.65
C SER A 63 -7.44 15.15 -4.30
N LEU A 64 -6.86 14.33 -5.19
CA LEU A 64 -5.63 14.68 -5.88
C LEU A 64 -5.80 15.86 -6.84
N SER A 65 -6.92 15.97 -7.55
CA SER A 65 -7.20 17.10 -8.44
C SER A 65 -7.51 18.39 -7.67
N GLU A 66 -8.12 18.30 -6.49
CA GLU A 66 -8.48 19.46 -5.67
C GLU A 66 -7.30 19.97 -4.83
N PHE A 67 -6.55 19.09 -4.21
CA PHE A 67 -5.52 19.44 -3.23
C PHE A 67 -4.09 19.18 -3.71
N GLY A 68 -3.92 18.42 -4.77
CA GLY A 68 -2.61 18.01 -5.29
C GLY A 68 -1.90 16.97 -4.43
N ILE A 69 -0.79 16.46 -4.95
CA ILE A 69 0.00 15.39 -4.31
C ILE A 69 0.64 15.83 -2.99
N LYS A 70 1.00 17.10 -2.86
CA LYS A 70 1.61 17.65 -1.63
C LYS A 70 0.73 17.56 -0.39
N LYS A 71 -0.57 17.39 -0.57
CA LYS A 71 -1.53 17.20 0.53
C LYS A 71 -1.99 15.74 0.67
N TYR A 72 -1.30 14.82 0.03
CA TYR A 72 -1.66 13.40 0.06
C TYR A 72 -1.88 12.86 1.48
N GLY A 73 -0.92 13.08 2.39
CA GLY A 73 -0.97 12.55 3.76
C GLY A 73 -2.16 13.03 4.58
N SER A 74 -2.63 14.27 4.34
CA SER A 74 -3.77 14.83 5.06
C SER A 74 -5.12 14.66 4.33
N THR A 75 -5.13 14.15 3.11
CA THR A 75 -6.35 13.99 2.30
C THR A 75 -6.59 12.54 1.89
N VAL A 76 -5.88 12.04 0.87
CA VAL A 76 -6.08 10.68 0.35
C VAL A 76 -5.67 9.64 1.39
N ALA A 77 -4.46 9.76 1.95
CA ALA A 77 -3.93 8.83 2.93
C ALA A 77 -4.76 8.77 4.21
N LYS A 78 -5.44 9.86 4.57
CA LYS A 78 -6.36 9.90 5.71
C LYS A 78 -7.42 8.81 5.66
N ASN A 79 -7.86 8.40 4.46
CA ASN A 79 -8.84 7.33 4.28
C ASN A 79 -8.25 5.92 4.52
N TYR A 80 -6.92 5.78 4.48
CA TYR A 80 -6.20 4.53 4.70
C TYR A 80 -5.65 4.41 6.12
N TYR A 81 -5.51 5.53 6.83
CA TYR A 81 -5.18 5.46 8.24
C TYR A 81 -6.42 4.95 8.97
N THR A 82 -6.35 3.77 9.54
CA THR A 82 -7.43 3.04 10.21
C THR A 82 -7.85 3.68 11.56
N PHE A 83 -7.92 5.01 11.63
CA PHE A 83 -8.29 5.73 12.86
C PHE A 83 -9.70 5.48 13.30
N THR A 84 -10.58 5.10 12.37
CA THR A 84 -11.99 4.95 12.65
C THR A 84 -12.36 3.57 13.13
N GLU A 85 -11.48 2.56 12.96
CA GLU A 85 -11.72 1.16 13.28
C GLU A 85 -10.94 0.66 14.50
N ILE A 86 -10.06 1.50 15.07
CA ILE A 86 -9.25 1.18 16.26
C ILE A 86 -10.10 1.10 17.56
N TYR A 87 -11.39 1.06 17.46
CA TYR A 87 -12.30 1.10 18.59
C TYR A 87 -12.80 -0.28 19.05
N HIS A 88 -12.08 -1.35 18.77
CA HIS A 88 -12.35 -2.60 19.50
C HIS A 88 -11.72 -2.49 20.87
N ASP A 89 -12.55 -2.48 21.92
CA ASP A 89 -12.17 -2.24 23.30
C ASP A 89 -11.02 -3.16 23.76
N GLU A 90 -11.04 -4.44 23.37
CA GLU A 90 -10.02 -5.43 23.69
C GLU A 90 -8.62 -5.03 23.17
N TRP A 91 -8.54 -4.49 21.98
CA TRP A 91 -7.29 -4.06 21.38
C TRP A 91 -6.72 -2.80 22.04
N PHE A 92 -7.57 -1.84 22.37
CA PHE A 92 -7.18 -0.61 23.06
C PHE A 92 -6.65 -0.91 24.45
N ASP A 93 -7.31 -1.84 25.16
CA ASP A 93 -6.90 -2.27 26.50
C ASP A 93 -5.56 -3.02 26.48
N GLU A 94 -5.32 -3.91 25.51
CA GLU A 94 -4.04 -4.60 25.34
C GLU A 94 -2.91 -3.61 25.06
N VAL A 95 -3.18 -2.63 24.24
CA VAL A 95 -2.26 -1.57 23.90
C VAL A 95 -1.93 -0.67 25.08
N ILE A 96 -2.93 -0.21 25.82
CA ILE A 96 -2.75 0.59 27.04
C ILE A 96 -1.99 -0.20 28.11
N ASN A 97 -2.28 -1.47 28.26
CA ASN A 97 -1.56 -2.34 29.21
C ASN A 97 -0.08 -2.51 28.81
N ASN A 98 0.19 -2.72 27.51
CA ASN A 98 1.58 -2.75 26.99
C ASN A 98 2.32 -1.41 27.15
N LEU A 99 1.60 -0.29 27.18
CA LEU A 99 2.20 1.04 27.43
C LEU A 99 2.49 1.28 28.91
N LYS A 100 1.68 0.76 29.83
CA LYS A 100 1.89 0.92 31.29
C LYS A 100 3.23 0.33 31.73
N ASP A 101 3.62 -0.79 31.13
CA ASP A 101 4.88 -1.48 31.40
C ASP A 101 6.05 -0.98 30.57
N SER A 102 5.80 0.01 29.71
CA SER A 102 6.80 0.59 28.83
C SER A 102 7.65 1.62 29.60
N PRO A 103 8.99 1.59 29.47
CA PRO A 103 9.85 2.67 29.94
C PRO A 103 9.64 3.96 29.14
N PHE A 104 8.65 3.99 28.27
CA PHE A 104 8.34 5.09 27.37
C PHE A 104 7.55 6.17 28.12
N LYS A 105 8.19 7.29 28.37
CA LYS A 105 7.44 8.50 28.70
C LYS A 105 6.87 9.06 27.41
N ILE A 106 5.54 8.99 27.29
CA ILE A 106 4.82 9.68 26.24
C ILE A 106 4.97 11.18 26.51
N ASP A 107 5.57 11.90 25.57
CA ASP A 107 5.57 13.36 25.62
C ASP A 107 4.15 13.85 25.40
N SER A 108 3.57 14.47 26.45
CA SER A 108 2.19 14.95 26.40
C SER A 108 2.01 16.03 25.32
N ALA A 109 3.03 16.86 25.04
CA ALA A 109 2.94 17.87 24.01
C ALA A 109 2.81 17.23 22.60
N GLU A 110 3.60 16.21 22.30
CA GLU A 110 3.49 15.49 21.05
C GLU A 110 2.24 14.57 21.00
N ALA A 111 1.82 13.97 22.13
CA ALA A 111 0.61 13.14 22.18
C ALA A 111 -0.67 13.94 21.86
N PHE A 112 -0.74 15.19 22.28
CA PHE A 112 -1.87 16.09 22.02
C PHE A 112 -1.64 17.06 20.85
N LYS A 113 -0.53 16.93 20.13
CA LYS A 113 -0.23 17.77 18.97
C LYS A 113 -1.32 17.65 17.91
N LYS A 114 -1.83 18.81 17.49
CA LYS A 114 -2.79 18.88 16.38
C LYS A 114 -2.06 18.62 15.06
N GLN A 115 -2.50 17.59 14.34
CA GLN A 115 -2.05 17.32 12.99
C GLN A 115 -2.76 18.22 11.98
N ALA A 116 -2.08 18.60 10.88
CA ALA A 116 -2.69 19.39 9.83
C ALA A 116 -3.89 18.67 9.21
N ASP A 117 -4.98 19.42 8.96
CA ASP A 117 -6.21 18.94 8.33
C ASP A 117 -6.96 17.79 9.07
N PHE A 118 -6.52 17.42 10.28
CA PHE A 118 -7.19 16.44 11.15
C PHE A 118 -8.03 17.14 12.21
N SER A 119 -9.12 16.54 12.67
CA SER A 119 -9.78 16.94 13.91
C SER A 119 -8.87 16.70 15.11
N LEU A 120 -9.17 17.29 16.27
CA LEU A 120 -8.40 17.03 17.49
C LEU A 120 -8.44 15.55 17.87
N LYS A 121 -9.61 14.91 17.78
CA LYS A 121 -9.78 13.47 18.05
C LYS A 121 -8.92 12.61 17.12
N GLU A 122 -8.98 12.85 15.81
CA GLU A 122 -8.15 12.13 14.84
C GLU A 122 -6.66 12.33 15.11
N SER A 123 -6.25 13.56 15.47
CA SER A 123 -4.84 13.87 15.78
C SER A 123 -4.36 13.08 16.99
N ILE A 124 -5.12 13.08 18.08
CA ILE A 124 -4.78 12.34 19.31
C ILE A 124 -4.67 10.84 18.99
N THR A 125 -5.68 10.28 18.32
CA THR A 125 -5.70 8.86 17.95
C THR A 125 -4.47 8.49 17.11
N TYR A 126 -4.14 9.29 16.09
CA TYR A 126 -2.95 9.08 15.28
C TYR A 126 -1.65 9.14 16.09
N ASN A 127 -1.51 10.15 16.92
CA ASN A 127 -0.30 10.35 17.72
C ASN A 127 -0.08 9.17 18.66
N TYR A 128 -1.13 8.70 19.34
CA TYR A 128 -1.04 7.49 20.17
C TYR A 128 -0.69 6.25 19.35
N LEU A 129 -1.31 6.06 18.18
CA LEU A 129 -0.97 4.95 17.29
C LEU A 129 0.53 4.97 16.92
N CYS A 130 1.08 6.15 16.60
CA CYS A 130 2.52 6.28 16.34
C CYS A 130 3.38 5.84 17.52
N TYR A 131 3.02 6.22 18.75
CA TYR A 131 3.75 5.77 19.96
C TYR A 131 3.73 4.26 20.12
N LEU A 132 2.57 3.64 19.93
CA LEU A 132 2.38 2.20 20.10
C LEU A 132 3.17 1.40 19.07
N LEU A 133 3.06 1.81 17.80
CA LEU A 133 3.81 1.20 16.71
C LEU A 133 5.32 1.38 16.92
N PHE A 134 5.76 2.58 17.33
CA PHE A 134 7.15 2.84 17.62
C PHE A 134 7.68 1.96 18.75
N TYR A 135 6.89 1.76 19.79
CA TYR A 135 7.23 0.84 20.87
C TYR A 135 7.38 -0.61 20.39
N SER A 136 6.47 -1.05 19.52
CA SER A 136 6.56 -2.37 18.89
C SER A 136 7.82 -2.49 18.03
N LEU A 137 8.13 -1.46 17.23
CA LEU A 137 9.33 -1.42 16.40
C LEU A 137 10.63 -1.46 17.22
N LYS A 138 10.66 -0.79 18.39
CA LYS A 138 11.85 -0.82 19.27
C LYS A 138 12.27 -2.22 19.74
N LYS A 139 11.34 -3.17 19.71
CA LYS A 139 11.60 -4.57 20.08
C LYS A 139 12.17 -5.39 18.91
N THR A 140 12.32 -4.80 17.73
CA THR A 140 12.78 -5.47 16.51
C THR A 140 14.21 -5.08 16.12
N ASN A 141 14.85 -5.93 15.31
CA ASN A 141 16.17 -5.64 14.77
C ASN A 141 16.14 -4.51 13.75
N THR A 142 14.99 -4.29 13.10
CA THR A 142 14.83 -3.24 12.07
C THR A 142 14.73 -1.84 12.65
N PHE A 143 14.54 -1.70 13.95
CA PHE A 143 14.53 -0.39 14.63
C PHE A 143 15.74 0.48 14.29
N GLN A 144 16.94 -0.11 14.20
CA GLN A 144 18.18 0.60 13.85
C GLN A 144 18.12 1.30 12.48
N HIS A 145 17.16 0.93 11.63
CA HIS A 145 17.05 1.50 10.28
C HIS A 145 16.10 2.71 10.20
N ILE A 146 15.45 3.08 11.30
CA ILE A 146 14.48 4.17 11.29
C ILE A 146 15.07 5.50 10.80
N SER A 147 16.35 5.76 11.12
CA SER A 147 17.08 6.95 10.67
C SER A 147 17.48 6.92 9.19
N LYS A 148 17.40 5.77 8.52
CA LYS A 148 17.69 5.65 7.09
C LYS A 148 16.53 6.13 6.21
N LEU A 149 15.29 6.14 6.75
CA LEU A 149 14.11 6.59 6.02
C LEU A 149 14.07 8.12 5.98
N ASN A 150 13.93 8.66 4.78
CA ASN A 150 14.06 10.10 4.54
C ASN A 150 12.83 10.87 5.02
N ASP A 151 13.03 11.89 5.84
CA ASP A 151 11.94 12.77 6.28
C ASP A 151 11.36 13.65 5.17
N LYS A 152 12.16 13.95 4.11
CA LYS A 152 11.70 14.78 2.99
C LYS A 152 10.44 14.21 2.31
N THR A 153 10.35 12.89 2.21
CA THR A 153 9.19 12.23 1.60
C THR A 153 7.93 12.51 2.41
N TYR A 154 7.98 12.23 3.69
CA TYR A 154 6.82 12.35 4.57
C TYR A 154 6.36 13.79 4.73
N LEU A 155 7.31 14.71 4.92
CA LEU A 155 7.02 16.15 5.01
C LEU A 155 6.55 16.71 3.66
N GLY A 156 7.13 16.25 2.55
CA GLY A 156 6.77 16.67 1.19
C GLY A 156 5.35 16.29 0.78
N PHE A 157 4.77 15.26 1.41
CA PHE A 157 3.40 14.79 1.20
C PHE A 157 2.44 15.20 2.32
N ASN A 158 2.91 16.02 3.26
CA ASN A 158 2.16 16.47 4.42
C ASN A 158 1.59 15.29 5.25
N ASP A 159 2.40 14.24 5.39
CA ASP A 159 2.05 13.11 6.24
C ASP A 159 2.01 13.58 7.70
N PRO A 160 1.04 13.16 8.50
CA PRO A 160 1.03 13.45 9.93
C PRO A 160 2.20 12.76 10.62
N TYR A 161 2.80 13.39 11.61
CA TYR A 161 3.96 12.86 12.34
C TYR A 161 4.01 13.34 13.79
N ILE A 162 4.69 12.56 14.62
CA ILE A 162 5.12 12.96 15.96
C ILE A 162 6.64 13.02 16.04
N LYS A 163 7.19 13.75 16.99
CA LYS A 163 8.63 13.72 17.27
C LYS A 163 8.94 12.81 18.46
N ILE A 164 9.89 11.92 18.26
CA ILE A 164 10.44 11.10 19.33
C ILE A 164 11.97 11.19 19.24
N ASN A 165 12.63 11.73 20.26
CA ASN A 165 14.09 11.95 20.28
C ASN A 165 14.58 12.64 18.98
N ASP A 166 13.96 13.77 18.62
CA ASP A 166 14.26 14.57 17.42
C ASP A 166 14.04 13.87 16.06
N THR A 167 13.51 12.64 16.06
CA THR A 167 13.17 11.92 14.83
C THR A 167 11.70 12.10 14.52
N ASN A 168 11.39 12.47 13.27
CA ASN A 168 10.00 12.51 12.78
C ASN A 168 9.50 11.08 12.53
N ILE A 169 8.46 10.72 13.23
CA ILE A 169 7.87 9.38 13.23
C ILE A 169 6.49 9.44 12.60
N THR A 170 6.27 8.67 11.54
CA THR A 170 4.98 8.45 10.90
C THR A 170 4.57 6.99 11.03
N THR A 171 3.28 6.69 10.93
CA THR A 171 2.79 5.31 10.89
C THR A 171 3.41 4.54 9.73
N ASP A 172 3.53 5.17 8.55
CA ASP A 172 4.11 4.56 7.35
C ASP A 172 5.56 4.11 7.55
N LYS A 173 6.39 4.95 8.17
CA LYS A 173 7.78 4.57 8.51
C LYS A 173 7.83 3.32 9.36
N ILE A 174 7.02 3.30 10.43
CA ILE A 174 7.06 2.22 11.39
C ILE A 174 6.50 0.93 10.80
N ILE A 175 5.33 1.00 10.16
CA ILE A 175 4.67 -0.18 9.58
C ILE A 175 5.57 -0.81 8.51
N SER A 176 6.20 0.02 7.66
CA SER A 176 7.11 -0.49 6.63
C SER A 176 8.33 -1.20 7.21
N LEU A 177 8.88 -0.73 8.33
CA LEU A 177 9.98 -1.41 9.02
C LEU A 177 9.53 -2.67 9.74
N LEU A 178 8.31 -2.69 10.29
CA LEU A 178 7.72 -3.89 10.88
C LEU A 178 7.42 -4.95 9.81
N ASP A 179 6.96 -4.54 8.63
CA ASP A 179 6.77 -5.44 7.49
C ASP A 179 8.13 -5.98 7.01
N TYR A 180 9.15 -5.13 6.90
CA TYR A 180 10.49 -5.53 6.53
C TYR A 180 11.11 -6.54 7.54
N GLU A 181 10.89 -6.35 8.84
CA GLU A 181 11.30 -7.32 9.88
C GLU A 181 10.74 -8.72 9.61
N LYS A 182 9.45 -8.82 9.26
CA LYS A 182 8.81 -10.09 8.96
C LYS A 182 9.31 -10.70 7.65
N ILE A 183 9.50 -9.86 6.64
CA ILE A 183 10.08 -10.30 5.37
C ILE A 183 11.49 -10.85 5.59
N GLN A 184 12.32 -10.20 6.41
CA GLN A 184 13.66 -10.70 6.76
C GLN A 184 13.64 -11.99 7.59
N LYS A 185 12.64 -12.20 8.45
CA LYS A 185 12.47 -13.48 9.15
C LYS A 185 12.12 -14.62 8.20
N ALA A 186 11.36 -14.33 7.14
CA ALA A 186 10.98 -15.31 6.14
C ALA A 186 12.08 -15.58 5.11
N PHE A 187 12.85 -14.53 4.74
CA PHE A 187 13.76 -14.58 3.59
C PHE A 187 15.06 -13.81 3.85
N GLU A 188 16.15 -14.26 3.24
CA GLU A 188 17.43 -13.55 3.22
C GLU A 188 17.44 -12.47 2.12
N VAL A 189 16.69 -11.38 2.33
CA VAL A 189 16.44 -10.32 1.34
C VAL A 189 17.72 -9.75 0.72
N LYS A 190 18.79 -9.64 1.49
CA LYS A 190 20.11 -9.15 1.04
C LYS A 190 20.75 -10.00 -0.08
N LYS A 191 20.28 -11.23 -0.31
CA LYS A 191 20.75 -12.10 -1.39
C LYS A 191 19.94 -11.92 -2.69
N PHE A 192 18.82 -11.23 -2.64
CA PHE A 192 17.97 -11.00 -3.78
C PHE A 192 18.51 -9.89 -4.68
N LYS A 193 18.10 -9.90 -5.93
CA LYS A 193 18.43 -8.87 -6.92
C LYS A 193 17.19 -8.09 -7.33
N ARG A 194 16.05 -8.77 -7.47
CA ARG A 194 14.81 -8.16 -7.98
C ARG A 194 13.62 -8.50 -7.09
N VAL A 195 12.93 -7.47 -6.64
CA VAL A 195 11.70 -7.55 -5.85
C VAL A 195 10.54 -6.98 -6.67
N LEU A 196 9.38 -7.61 -6.59
CA LEU A 196 8.11 -7.12 -7.14
C LEU A 196 7.13 -6.88 -5.98
N GLU A 197 6.44 -5.75 -5.96
CA GLU A 197 5.35 -5.47 -5.02
C GLU A 197 4.04 -5.27 -5.77
N ILE A 198 3.01 -6.05 -5.38
CA ILE A 198 1.66 -5.95 -5.90
C ILE A 198 0.84 -5.10 -4.96
N GLY A 199 0.09 -4.13 -5.51
CA GLY A 199 -0.71 -3.22 -4.70
C GLY A 199 0.16 -2.31 -3.83
N ALA A 200 1.22 -1.77 -4.41
CA ALA A 200 2.24 -0.98 -3.71
C ALA A 200 1.71 0.32 -3.07
N GLY A 201 0.52 0.77 -3.43
CA GLY A 201 -0.16 1.92 -2.85
C GLY A 201 0.68 3.19 -2.91
N SER A 202 1.10 3.69 -1.76
CA SER A 202 1.95 4.90 -1.66
C SER A 202 3.44 4.63 -1.93
N GLY A 203 3.86 3.37 -2.10
CA GLY A 203 5.27 2.99 -2.27
C GLY A 203 6.09 2.98 -0.98
N ARG A 204 5.44 3.04 0.19
CA ARG A 204 6.10 3.10 1.51
C ARG A 204 7.03 1.90 1.78
N THR A 205 6.61 0.70 1.38
CA THR A 205 7.40 -0.53 1.57
C THR A 205 8.64 -0.52 0.68
N CYS A 206 8.47 -0.16 -0.59
CA CYS A 206 9.59 0.03 -1.52
C CYS A 206 10.60 1.05 -0.97
N GLU A 207 10.13 2.21 -0.49
CA GLU A 207 11.00 3.25 0.12
C GLU A 207 11.80 2.67 1.29
N ALA A 208 11.16 1.94 2.20
CA ALA A 208 11.82 1.36 3.36
C ALA A 208 12.86 0.30 2.94
N ILE A 209 12.49 -0.65 2.09
CA ILE A 209 13.39 -1.72 1.63
C ILE A 209 14.60 -1.14 0.89
N LEU A 210 14.40 -0.24 -0.07
CA LEU A 210 15.49 0.34 -0.84
C LEU A 210 16.38 1.29 -0.04
N SER A 211 15.87 1.89 1.04
CA SER A 211 16.70 2.67 1.97
C SER A 211 17.69 1.79 2.75
N ILE A 212 17.38 0.52 2.89
CA ILE A 212 18.20 -0.47 3.61
C ILE A 212 19.03 -1.30 2.62
N GLU A 213 18.38 -1.89 1.63
CA GLU A 213 18.93 -2.79 0.62
C GLU A 213 19.10 -2.06 -0.72
N LYS A 214 20.04 -1.14 -0.78
CA LYS A 214 20.24 -0.20 -1.90
C LYS A 214 20.54 -0.86 -3.25
N HIS A 215 20.99 -2.13 -3.24
CA HIS A 215 21.38 -2.89 -4.42
C HIS A 215 20.22 -3.51 -5.16
N LEU A 216 19.03 -3.56 -4.54
CA LEU A 216 17.86 -4.19 -5.13
C LEU A 216 17.31 -3.37 -6.31
N LYS A 217 16.85 -4.08 -7.32
CA LYS A 217 15.91 -3.56 -8.34
C LYS A 217 14.49 -3.82 -7.88
N TYR A 218 13.62 -2.84 -8.05
CA TYR A 218 12.28 -2.93 -7.51
C TYR A 218 11.22 -2.66 -8.59
N ILE A 219 10.26 -3.56 -8.70
CA ILE A 219 9.12 -3.43 -9.60
C ILE A 219 7.88 -3.15 -8.75
N LEU A 220 7.18 -2.04 -9.02
CA LEU A 220 5.90 -1.73 -8.41
C LEU A 220 4.79 -1.99 -9.42
N CYS A 221 3.88 -2.87 -9.05
CA CYS A 221 2.69 -3.18 -9.83
C CYS A 221 1.46 -2.65 -9.10
N ASP A 222 0.77 -1.70 -9.69
CA ASP A 222 -0.45 -1.13 -9.13
C ASP A 222 -1.36 -0.59 -10.24
N ILE A 223 -2.46 0.03 -9.87
CA ILE A 223 -3.41 0.72 -10.73
C ILE A 223 -3.29 2.24 -10.54
N ALA A 224 -3.86 3.02 -11.46
CA ALA A 224 -4.00 4.45 -11.24
C ALA A 224 -5.12 4.74 -10.21
N PRO A 225 -4.99 5.75 -9.30
CA PRO A 225 -3.90 6.72 -9.20
C PRO A 225 -2.74 6.30 -8.28
N ALA A 226 -2.74 5.08 -7.71
CA ALA A 226 -1.71 4.62 -6.79
C ALA A 226 -0.30 4.73 -7.41
N ILE A 227 -0.14 4.35 -8.69
CA ILE A 227 1.15 4.53 -9.40
C ILE A 227 1.60 5.99 -9.40
N TYR A 228 0.71 6.96 -9.60
CA TYR A 228 1.10 8.37 -9.56
C TYR A 228 1.60 8.78 -8.18
N ILE A 229 0.94 8.30 -7.12
CA ILE A 229 1.31 8.60 -5.73
C ILE A 229 2.69 8.01 -5.44
N SER A 230 2.88 6.72 -5.65
CA SER A 230 4.13 6.02 -5.38
C SER A 230 5.28 6.51 -6.28
N TYR A 231 5.04 6.78 -7.55
CA TYR A 231 6.03 7.37 -8.45
C TYR A 231 6.51 8.74 -7.95
N SER A 232 5.58 9.62 -7.59
CA SER A 232 5.93 10.95 -7.05
C SER A 232 6.72 10.85 -5.74
N ARG A 233 6.33 9.92 -4.85
CA ARG A 233 6.99 9.68 -3.58
C ARG A 233 8.41 9.16 -3.78
N LEU A 234 8.57 8.12 -4.60
CA LEU A 234 9.88 7.49 -4.79
C LEU A 234 10.86 8.38 -5.56
N LYS A 235 10.38 9.24 -6.46
CA LYS A 235 11.23 10.30 -7.06
C LYS A 235 11.77 11.28 -6.04
N LEU A 236 10.99 11.61 -5.02
CA LEU A 236 11.43 12.47 -3.94
C LEU A 236 12.39 11.74 -2.98
N ALA A 237 12.12 10.45 -2.71
CA ALA A 237 12.94 9.61 -1.83
C ALA A 237 14.32 9.30 -2.44
N PHE A 238 14.35 9.02 -3.74
CA PHE A 238 15.52 8.51 -4.46
C PHE A 238 15.83 9.34 -5.72
N PRO A 239 16.25 10.59 -5.59
CA PRO A 239 16.49 11.48 -6.74
C PRO A 239 17.62 10.98 -7.67
N ASP A 240 18.54 10.14 -7.16
CA ASP A 240 19.69 9.63 -7.90
C ASP A 240 19.43 8.26 -8.54
N LYS A 241 18.25 7.66 -8.34
CA LYS A 241 17.89 6.36 -8.93
C LYS A 241 17.17 6.52 -10.26
N THR A 242 17.41 5.56 -11.16
CA THR A 242 16.65 5.45 -12.41
C THR A 242 15.26 4.91 -12.13
N ILE A 243 14.23 5.79 -12.24
CA ILE A 243 12.83 5.47 -11.97
C ILE A 243 12.04 5.55 -13.27
N SER A 244 11.47 4.44 -13.72
CA SER A 244 10.82 4.31 -15.02
C SER A 244 9.34 3.99 -14.91
N LEU A 245 8.50 4.77 -15.61
CA LEU A 245 7.09 4.44 -15.86
C LEU A 245 7.01 3.60 -17.13
N LEU A 246 6.82 2.29 -17.00
CA LEU A 246 6.82 1.34 -18.13
C LEU A 246 5.39 0.93 -18.53
N ILE A 247 4.40 1.71 -18.12
CA ILE A 247 2.97 1.40 -18.17
C ILE A 247 2.36 1.27 -19.57
N ASP A 248 3.02 1.79 -20.61
CA ASP A 248 2.56 1.76 -22.03
C ASP A 248 3.32 0.74 -22.88
N ILE A 249 4.13 -0.13 -22.26
CA ILE A 249 4.93 -1.11 -22.98
C ILE A 249 4.14 -2.40 -23.14
N ASP A 250 3.89 -2.78 -24.38
CA ASP A 250 3.18 -4.01 -24.77
C ASP A 250 4.10 -5.08 -25.38
N ASN A 251 5.40 -4.80 -25.47
CA ASN A 251 6.40 -5.75 -25.97
C ASN A 251 7.21 -6.34 -24.83
N LYS A 252 7.27 -7.69 -24.79
CA LYS A 252 7.94 -8.44 -23.72
C LYS A 252 9.44 -8.15 -23.65
N ILE A 253 10.13 -8.12 -24.78
CA ILE A 253 11.59 -7.94 -24.84
C ILE A 253 11.93 -6.53 -24.38
N GLU A 254 11.21 -5.53 -24.88
CA GLU A 254 11.38 -4.14 -24.49
C GLU A 254 11.10 -3.93 -22.99
N LEU A 255 10.02 -4.54 -22.47
CA LEU A 255 9.67 -4.42 -21.06
C LEU A 255 10.78 -4.95 -20.15
N GLU A 256 11.28 -6.15 -20.42
CA GLU A 256 12.35 -6.77 -19.61
C GLU A 256 13.67 -6.00 -19.70
N GLU A 257 14.02 -5.49 -20.89
CA GLU A 257 15.21 -4.65 -21.07
C GLU A 257 15.10 -3.36 -20.25
N LYS A 258 13.95 -2.69 -20.28
CA LYS A 258 13.74 -1.45 -19.52
C LYS A 258 13.65 -1.70 -18.02
N ILE A 259 13.07 -2.81 -17.58
CA ILE A 259 13.11 -3.22 -16.17
C ILE A 259 14.56 -3.43 -15.73
N GLU A 260 15.38 -4.14 -16.54
CA GLU A 260 16.77 -4.37 -16.21
C GLU A 260 17.59 -3.08 -16.12
N ASN A 261 17.27 -2.07 -16.90
CA ASN A 261 17.92 -0.76 -16.89
C ASN A 261 17.36 0.22 -15.85
N SER A 262 16.37 -0.19 -15.04
CA SER A 262 15.76 0.64 -14.01
C SER A 262 16.16 0.16 -12.62
N ASP A 263 16.34 1.09 -11.68
CA ASP A 263 16.39 0.79 -10.26
C ASP A 263 14.99 0.52 -9.71
N ILE A 264 14.01 1.32 -10.18
CA ILE A 264 12.60 1.24 -9.81
C ILE A 264 11.77 1.31 -11.09
N ALA A 265 10.97 0.27 -11.35
CA ALA A 265 10.10 0.18 -12.50
C ALA A 265 8.62 0.14 -12.09
N PHE A 266 7.77 0.88 -12.78
CA PHE A 266 6.33 0.86 -12.57
C PHE A 266 5.63 0.18 -13.73
N VAL A 267 4.77 -0.80 -13.42
CA VAL A 267 4.01 -1.57 -14.39
C VAL A 267 2.54 -1.68 -13.99
N PHE A 268 1.66 -1.89 -14.97
CA PHE A 268 0.28 -2.27 -14.71
C PHE A 268 0.12 -3.79 -14.56
N PRO A 269 -0.94 -4.27 -13.87
CA PRO A 269 -1.17 -5.70 -13.63
C PRO A 269 -1.09 -6.62 -14.87
N HIS A 270 -1.62 -6.19 -16.02
CA HIS A 270 -1.60 -7.01 -17.23
C HIS A 270 -0.18 -7.25 -17.80
N GLN A 271 0.77 -6.36 -17.48
CA GLN A 271 2.15 -6.46 -17.95
C GLN A 271 2.95 -7.57 -17.23
N LEU A 272 2.43 -8.04 -16.08
CA LEU A 272 3.05 -9.17 -15.37
C LEU A 272 3.05 -10.46 -16.19
N GLU A 273 2.13 -10.61 -17.16
CA GLU A 273 2.11 -11.74 -18.10
C GLU A 273 3.36 -11.78 -19.00
N MET A 274 4.03 -10.64 -19.14
CA MET A 274 5.22 -10.50 -19.99
C MET A 274 6.55 -10.76 -19.24
N LEU A 275 6.51 -10.90 -17.90
CA LEU A 275 7.74 -11.20 -17.14
C LEU A 275 8.29 -12.58 -17.48
N ASN A 276 9.62 -12.68 -17.52
CA ASN A 276 10.31 -13.92 -17.81
C ASN A 276 10.18 -14.91 -16.64
N GLU A 277 10.27 -16.19 -16.96
CA GLU A 277 10.27 -17.23 -15.94
C GLU A 277 11.41 -17.02 -14.94
N ASN A 278 11.10 -17.18 -13.63
CA ASN A 278 12.06 -17.01 -12.52
C ASN A 278 12.81 -15.67 -12.48
N SER A 279 12.26 -14.63 -13.12
CA SER A 279 12.92 -13.32 -13.21
C SER A 279 12.81 -12.48 -11.94
N VAL A 280 11.95 -12.86 -10.99
CA VAL A 280 11.72 -12.15 -9.72
C VAL A 280 12.14 -13.04 -8.55
N ASP A 281 13.01 -12.55 -7.67
CA ASP A 281 13.45 -13.30 -6.51
C ASP A 281 12.42 -13.32 -5.39
N LEU A 282 11.69 -12.22 -5.19
CA LEU A 282 10.66 -12.09 -4.18
C LEU A 282 9.49 -11.25 -4.69
N THR A 283 8.29 -11.78 -4.61
CA THR A 283 7.06 -11.00 -4.78
C THR A 283 6.43 -10.70 -3.43
N LEU A 284 6.00 -9.46 -3.24
CA LEU A 284 5.31 -8.98 -2.04
C LEU A 284 3.86 -8.65 -2.39
N ALA A 285 2.93 -9.03 -1.52
CA ALA A 285 1.55 -8.56 -1.52
C ALA A 285 1.17 -8.23 -0.08
N ILE A 286 1.18 -6.93 0.24
CA ILE A 286 0.98 -6.44 1.60
C ILE A 286 -0.29 -5.62 1.63
N ASP A 287 -1.27 -6.08 2.42
CA ASP A 287 -2.53 -5.37 2.68
C ASP A 287 -3.34 -5.03 1.42
N CYS A 288 -3.31 -5.90 0.40
CA CYS A 288 -3.97 -5.62 -0.89
C CYS A 288 -4.83 -6.77 -1.43
N MET A 289 -4.48 -8.03 -1.18
CA MET A 289 -5.18 -9.17 -1.81
C MET A 289 -6.63 -9.32 -1.36
N HIS A 290 -6.95 -8.98 -0.11
CA HIS A 290 -8.31 -9.06 0.42
C HIS A 290 -9.28 -8.03 -0.18
N GLU A 291 -8.79 -7.10 -0.99
CA GLU A 291 -9.57 -6.10 -1.72
C GLU A 291 -9.83 -6.49 -3.19
N MET A 292 -9.42 -7.70 -3.57
CA MET A 292 -9.55 -8.23 -4.93
C MET A 292 -10.58 -9.37 -4.98
N ASP A 293 -11.17 -9.62 -6.15
CA ASP A 293 -12.02 -10.79 -6.37
C ASP A 293 -11.21 -12.10 -6.29
N LYS A 294 -11.84 -13.19 -5.82
CA LYS A 294 -11.18 -14.51 -5.71
C LYS A 294 -10.55 -14.96 -7.05
N SER A 295 -11.22 -14.69 -8.17
CA SER A 295 -10.69 -14.99 -9.52
C SER A 295 -9.43 -14.18 -9.85
N THR A 296 -9.37 -12.92 -9.43
CA THR A 296 -8.20 -12.05 -9.60
C THR A 296 -7.02 -12.55 -8.75
N ILE A 297 -7.29 -12.97 -7.51
CA ILE A 297 -6.25 -13.57 -6.64
C ILE A 297 -5.68 -14.84 -7.27
N GLN A 298 -6.54 -15.75 -7.77
CA GLN A 298 -6.09 -16.97 -8.45
C GLN A 298 -5.29 -16.68 -9.72
N TYR A 299 -5.68 -15.66 -10.48
CA TYR A 299 -4.91 -15.19 -11.62
C TYR A 299 -3.50 -14.73 -11.22
N TYR A 300 -3.36 -13.95 -10.15
CA TYR A 300 -2.05 -13.55 -9.63
C TYR A 300 -1.22 -14.75 -9.16
N PHE A 301 -1.81 -15.70 -8.43
CA PHE A 301 -1.06 -16.89 -7.97
C PHE A 301 -0.52 -17.72 -9.14
N LYS A 302 -1.30 -17.84 -10.23
CA LYS A 302 -0.82 -18.47 -11.46
C LYS A 302 0.38 -17.74 -12.05
N LEU A 303 0.33 -16.40 -12.10
CA LEU A 303 1.44 -15.59 -12.59
C LEU A 303 2.68 -15.71 -11.70
N PHE A 304 2.50 -15.67 -10.37
CA PHE A 304 3.61 -15.82 -9.42
C PHE A 304 4.29 -17.18 -9.58
N SER A 305 3.53 -18.24 -9.80
CA SER A 305 4.10 -19.58 -10.08
C SER A 305 5.00 -19.61 -11.34
N HIS A 306 4.82 -18.67 -12.25
CA HIS A 306 5.65 -18.56 -13.45
C HIS A 306 6.94 -17.78 -13.19
N PHE A 307 6.86 -16.55 -12.69
CA PHE A 307 7.98 -15.63 -12.72
C PHE A 307 8.68 -15.42 -11.36
N THR A 308 8.10 -15.83 -10.23
CA THR A 308 8.71 -15.57 -8.91
C THR A 308 9.21 -16.84 -8.21
N LYS A 309 10.27 -16.69 -7.41
CA LYS A 309 10.86 -17.80 -6.62
C LYS A 309 10.30 -17.84 -5.21
N ASN A 310 10.01 -16.68 -4.62
CA ASN A 310 9.53 -16.54 -3.25
C ASN A 310 8.37 -15.56 -3.20
N PHE A 311 7.40 -15.80 -2.32
CA PHE A 311 6.24 -14.95 -2.16
C PHE A 311 5.98 -14.63 -0.69
N TYR A 312 5.82 -13.35 -0.38
CA TYR A 312 5.37 -12.88 0.93
C TYR A 312 3.98 -12.29 0.81
N LEU A 313 3.09 -12.75 1.67
CA LEU A 313 1.70 -12.32 1.74
C LEU A 313 1.38 -11.80 3.15
N SER A 314 0.89 -10.58 3.25
CA SER A 314 0.31 -10.03 4.48
C SER A 314 -1.14 -9.64 4.22
N ILE A 315 -2.06 -10.28 4.92
CA ILE A 315 -3.51 -10.13 4.73
C ILE A 315 -4.21 -10.02 6.08
N TRP A 316 -5.37 -9.42 6.09
CA TRP A 316 -6.26 -9.47 7.25
C TRP A 316 -6.71 -10.91 7.50
N GLU A 317 -6.72 -11.32 8.77
CA GLU A 317 -7.19 -12.66 9.15
C GLU A 317 -8.66 -12.86 8.79
N LYS A 318 -9.44 -11.79 8.95
CA LYS A 318 -10.83 -11.68 8.52
C LYS A 318 -11.09 -10.28 8.00
N THR A 319 -11.69 -10.18 6.84
CA THR A 319 -12.04 -8.90 6.22
C THR A 319 -13.52 -8.84 5.85
N ASP A 320 -14.08 -7.66 5.97
CA ASP A 320 -15.42 -7.30 5.53
C ASP A 320 -15.33 -6.06 4.63
N VAL A 321 -14.63 -6.20 3.49
CA VAL A 321 -14.50 -5.11 2.52
C VAL A 321 -15.81 -4.98 1.73
N PRO A 322 -16.48 -3.82 1.77
CA PRO A 322 -17.72 -3.64 1.03
C PRO A 322 -17.45 -3.67 -0.49
N TYR A 323 -17.88 -4.75 -1.15
CA TYR A 323 -17.73 -4.97 -2.60
C TYR A 323 -18.35 -3.87 -3.46
N SER A 324 -19.38 -3.25 -2.97
CA SER A 324 -19.91 -2.00 -3.50
C SER A 324 -20.61 -1.25 -2.39
N LYS A 325 -20.45 0.07 -2.33
CA LYS A 325 -21.33 0.95 -1.54
C LYS A 325 -22.77 0.97 -2.09
N ASN A 326 -23.28 -0.16 -2.55
CA ASN A 326 -24.69 -0.36 -2.75
C ASN A 326 -25.31 -0.57 -1.38
N ILE A 327 -25.64 0.52 -0.72
CA ILE A 327 -26.31 0.61 0.59
C ILE A 327 -27.60 -0.24 0.68
N LEU A 328 -28.08 -0.78 -0.42
CA LEU A 328 -29.33 -1.57 -0.48
C LEU A 328 -29.15 -3.07 -0.66
N ARG A 329 -27.96 -3.59 -0.87
CA ARG A 329 -27.73 -5.02 -0.99
C ARG A 329 -26.60 -5.47 -0.05
N LYS A 330 -26.99 -5.92 1.14
CA LYS A 330 -26.11 -6.63 2.10
C LYS A 330 -25.45 -7.91 1.55
N LYS A 331 -25.67 -8.26 0.29
CA LYS A 331 -25.28 -9.55 -0.31
C LYS A 331 -23.96 -9.55 -1.08
N ASN A 332 -23.27 -8.43 -1.21
CA ASN A 332 -22.03 -8.36 -1.99
C ASN A 332 -20.90 -7.76 -1.14
N LYS A 333 -20.49 -8.50 -0.13
CA LYS A 333 -19.29 -8.21 0.66
C LYS A 333 -18.20 -9.17 0.19
N LEU A 334 -16.97 -8.67 0.09
CA LEU A 334 -15.77 -9.52 0.05
C LEU A 334 -15.51 -9.93 1.50
N ASP A 335 -16.12 -11.01 1.94
CA ASP A 335 -15.80 -11.64 3.21
C ASP A 335 -14.68 -12.64 2.94
N TYR A 336 -13.46 -12.34 3.38
CA TYR A 336 -12.35 -13.27 3.33
C TYR A 336 -11.98 -13.70 4.75
N GLU A 337 -11.81 -15.00 4.90
CA GLU A 337 -11.04 -15.57 5.99
C GLU A 337 -9.71 -16.11 5.43
N SER A 338 -8.72 -16.27 6.26
CA SER A 338 -7.38 -16.71 5.82
C SER A 338 -7.39 -18.05 5.05
N GLY A 339 -8.40 -18.90 5.27
CA GLY A 339 -8.62 -20.14 4.53
C GLY A 339 -9.21 -19.97 3.12
N ASP A 340 -9.68 -18.80 2.76
CA ASP A 340 -10.26 -18.52 1.43
C ASP A 340 -9.21 -18.33 0.34
N TYR A 341 -7.96 -18.10 0.73
CA TYR A 341 -6.84 -17.97 -0.20
C TYR A 341 -6.35 -19.36 -0.60
N VAL A 342 -6.83 -19.84 -1.74
CA VAL A 342 -6.43 -21.16 -2.29
C VAL A 342 -5.00 -21.08 -2.78
N ILE A 343 -4.05 -21.31 -1.88
CA ILE A 343 -2.62 -21.35 -2.19
C ILE A 343 -2.32 -22.59 -3.03
N PRO A 344 -1.53 -22.48 -4.12
CA PRO A 344 -1.12 -23.63 -4.90
C PRO A 344 -0.39 -24.69 -4.06
N GLU A 345 -0.77 -25.98 -4.23
CA GLU A 345 -0.26 -27.09 -3.41
C GLU A 345 1.27 -27.27 -3.50
N ASN A 346 1.86 -26.88 -4.62
CA ASN A 346 3.30 -26.95 -4.84
C ASN A 346 4.09 -25.82 -4.18
N TRP A 347 3.43 -24.85 -3.54
CA TRP A 347 4.10 -23.79 -2.79
C TRP A 347 4.38 -24.25 -1.36
N LYS A 348 5.64 -24.16 -0.94
CA LYS A 348 6.04 -24.53 0.40
C LYS A 348 5.90 -23.33 1.34
N ASN A 349 4.99 -23.41 2.31
CA ASN A 349 4.93 -22.42 3.38
C ASN A 349 6.17 -22.57 4.29
N ILE A 350 6.96 -21.50 4.42
CA ILE A 350 8.18 -21.45 5.20
C ILE A 350 8.12 -20.48 6.37
N PHE A 351 7.10 -19.62 6.39
CA PHE A 351 6.91 -18.62 7.42
C PHE A 351 5.43 -18.35 7.65
N LYS A 352 5.03 -18.27 8.91
CA LYS A 352 3.69 -17.87 9.32
C LYS A 352 3.76 -17.12 10.65
N GLU A 353 3.26 -15.89 10.69
CA GLU A 353 3.18 -15.07 11.90
C GLU A 353 1.82 -14.37 11.95
N LYS A 354 1.15 -14.43 13.09
CA LYS A 354 -0.07 -13.67 13.35
C LYS A 354 0.31 -12.32 13.94
N ILE A 355 -0.27 -11.26 13.40
CA ILE A 355 -0.12 -9.89 13.85
C ILE A 355 -1.44 -9.49 14.49
N VAL A 356 -1.39 -9.04 15.73
CA VAL A 356 -2.60 -8.58 16.45
C VAL A 356 -2.75 -7.08 16.33
N PHE A 357 -1.65 -6.36 16.13
CA PHE A 357 -1.62 -4.90 16.13
C PHE A 357 -0.96 -4.31 14.87
N PRO A 358 -1.47 -3.25 14.22
CA PRO A 358 -2.69 -2.48 14.55
C PRO A 358 -3.98 -3.17 14.14
N SER A 359 -3.93 -4.24 13.40
CA SER A 359 -5.08 -5.02 12.94
C SER A 359 -4.72 -6.51 12.99
N ASN A 360 -5.72 -7.38 13.16
CA ASN A 360 -5.53 -8.83 13.10
C ASN A 360 -5.14 -9.23 11.68
N MET A 361 -3.85 -9.39 11.43
CA MET A 361 -3.30 -9.79 10.14
C MET A 361 -2.56 -11.11 10.24
N LEU A 362 -2.42 -11.78 9.12
CA LEU A 362 -1.65 -12.98 8.94
C LEU A 362 -0.55 -12.72 7.91
N SER A 363 0.70 -12.89 8.33
CA SER A 363 1.86 -12.84 7.45
C SER A 363 2.32 -14.24 7.10
N LEU A 364 2.48 -14.52 5.81
CA LEU A 364 2.85 -15.81 5.26
C LEU A 364 4.03 -15.66 4.30
N GLY A 365 4.98 -16.59 4.37
CA GLY A 365 6.08 -16.68 3.43
C GLY A 365 6.07 -18.02 2.71
N PHE A 366 6.21 -17.99 1.39
CA PHE A 366 6.20 -19.18 0.56
C PHE A 366 7.46 -19.26 -0.29
N LYS A 367 8.00 -20.46 -0.40
CA LYS A 367 8.97 -20.84 -1.43
C LYS A 367 8.18 -21.49 -2.57
N ILE A 368 8.26 -20.91 -3.76
CA ILE A 368 7.49 -21.34 -4.93
C ILE A 368 8.31 -22.33 -5.77
N LYS A 369 9.61 -22.07 -5.88
CA LYS A 369 10.56 -22.93 -6.61
C LYS A 369 11.80 -23.12 -5.75
N GLU A 370 12.41 -24.29 -5.86
CA GLU A 370 13.68 -24.63 -5.19
C GLU A 370 14.89 -24.01 -5.88
#